data_0a4b98e7f92d569a06d6c81d66d97cb8
#
_entry.id   0a4b98e7f92d569a06d6c81d66d97cb8
#
_cell.length_a   1.000
_cell.length_b   1.000
_cell.length_c   1.000
_cell.angle_alpha   90.00
_cell.angle_beta   90.00
_cell.angle_gamma   90.00
#
_symmetry.space_group_name_H-M   'P 1'
#
loop_
_entity.id
_entity.type
_entity.pdbx_description
1 polymer ?
#
loop_
_entity_poly.entity_id
_entity_poly.type
_entity_poly.pdbx_seq_one_letter_code
_entity_poly.pdbx_strand_id
1 'polypeptide(L)'
;MLDHEARKSYLGASEVAAVCGFDPFKSKLDIWGAKKGWLQRDDSNASEMGHMLEPVLLQYYANKTGRKLTKSPTLIGSESWIAATPDGLALKDGINVQAKAIGRYMAD
;
A
#
# COMPACT_ATOMS: atom_id res chain seq x y z
N MET A 1 -7.13 4.20 6.31
CA MET A 1 -5.91 5.03 6.35
C MET A 1 -4.81 4.28 7.09
N LEU A 2 -3.62 4.27 6.53
CA LEU A 2 -2.48 3.61 7.17
C LEU A 2 -2.02 4.39 8.40
N ASP A 3 -1.71 3.68 9.46
CA ASP A 3 -1.11 4.29 10.65
C ASP A 3 0.41 4.37 10.44
N HIS A 4 0.91 5.57 10.21
CA HIS A 4 2.32 5.81 9.90
C HIS A 4 3.24 5.56 11.09
N GLU A 5 2.75 5.75 12.30
CA GLU A 5 3.54 5.42 13.49
C GLU A 5 3.70 3.90 13.63
N ALA A 6 2.63 3.15 13.39
CA ALA A 6 2.69 1.69 13.44
C ALA A 6 3.63 1.14 12.36
N ARG A 7 3.71 1.77 11.19
CA ARG A 7 4.58 1.32 10.10
C ARG A 7 6.07 1.40 10.42
N LYS A 8 6.45 2.14 11.44
CA LYS A 8 7.85 2.20 11.88
C LYS A 8 8.33 0.89 12.52
N SER A 9 7.39 0.05 12.95
CA SER A 9 7.71 -1.20 13.66
C SER A 9 7.74 -2.43 12.76
N TYR A 10 7.40 -2.30 11.46
CA TYR A 10 7.41 -3.44 10.56
C TYR A 10 7.82 -3.03 9.14
N LEU A 11 8.20 -4.03 8.33
CA LEU A 11 8.46 -3.87 6.91
C LEU A 11 7.16 -4.17 6.16
N GLY A 12 6.60 -3.15 5.48
CA GLY A 12 5.40 -3.29 4.68
C GLY A 12 5.68 -3.89 3.31
N ALA A 13 4.66 -4.51 2.72
CA ALA A 13 4.79 -5.12 1.39
C ALA A 13 5.24 -4.12 0.33
N SER A 14 4.78 -2.87 0.41
CA SER A 14 5.16 -1.82 -0.53
C SER A 14 6.62 -1.37 -0.42
N GLU A 15 7.32 -1.78 0.62
CA GLU A 15 8.68 -1.34 0.91
C GLU A 15 9.74 -2.40 0.56
N VAL A 16 9.31 -3.63 0.29
CA VAL A 16 10.22 -4.77 0.07
C VAL A 16 11.14 -4.54 -1.12
N ALA A 17 10.61 -4.02 -2.23
CA ALA A 17 11.39 -3.78 -3.43
C ALA A 17 12.54 -2.80 -3.16
N ALA A 18 12.28 -1.74 -2.39
CA ALA A 18 13.31 -0.76 -2.03
C ALA A 18 14.39 -1.36 -1.15
N VAL A 19 14.00 -2.17 -0.17
CA VAL A 19 14.95 -2.83 0.74
C VAL A 19 15.84 -3.80 -0.02
N CYS A 20 15.29 -4.50 -1.02
CA CYS A 20 16.04 -5.45 -1.84
C CYS A 20 16.81 -4.80 -2.99
N GLY A 21 16.71 -3.48 -3.17
CA GLY A 21 17.45 -2.77 -4.20
C GLY A 21 16.81 -2.79 -5.59
N PHE A 22 15.54 -3.15 -5.69
CA PHE A 22 14.81 -3.25 -6.97
C PHE A 22 13.90 -2.07 -7.27
N ASP A 23 13.72 -1.14 -6.32
CA ASP A 23 12.88 0.03 -6.53
C ASP A 23 13.71 1.13 -7.20
N PRO A 24 13.32 1.64 -8.39
CA PRO A 24 14.09 2.68 -9.07
C PRO A 24 13.98 4.07 -8.42
N PHE A 25 13.00 4.27 -7.53
CA PHE A 25 12.72 5.58 -6.93
C PHE A 25 13.13 5.69 -5.47
N LYS A 26 13.23 4.57 -4.75
CA LYS A 26 13.57 4.56 -3.34
C LYS A 26 14.65 3.53 -3.06
N SER A 27 15.56 3.87 -2.16
CA SER A 27 16.60 2.97 -1.68
C SER A 27 16.25 2.40 -0.31
N LYS A 28 17.00 1.39 0.12
CA LYS A 28 16.86 0.88 1.49
C LYS A 28 17.19 1.95 2.53
N LEU A 29 18.08 2.89 2.19
CA LEU A 29 18.40 3.99 3.07
C LEU A 29 17.23 4.94 3.25
N ASP A 30 16.44 5.18 2.19
CA ASP A 30 15.23 5.99 2.26
C ASP A 30 14.20 5.33 3.20
N ILE A 31 14.02 4.02 3.08
CA ILE A 31 13.09 3.28 3.95
C ILE A 31 13.55 3.35 5.42
N TRP A 32 14.83 3.12 5.64
CA TRP A 32 15.40 3.17 6.99
C TRP A 32 15.24 4.57 7.61
N GLY A 33 15.56 5.62 6.86
CA GLY A 33 15.44 7.00 7.34
C GLY A 33 13.99 7.38 7.65
N ALA A 34 13.03 6.93 6.83
CA ALA A 34 11.62 7.16 7.07
C ALA A 34 11.15 6.47 8.35
N LYS A 35 11.61 5.23 8.60
CA LYS A 35 11.23 4.50 9.81
C LYS A 35 11.87 5.09 11.07
N LYS A 36 13.02 5.70 10.95
CA LYS A 36 13.65 6.44 12.04
C LYS A 36 13.03 7.82 12.27
N GLY A 37 12.14 8.25 11.38
CA GLY A 37 11.53 9.58 11.46
C GLY A 37 12.41 10.71 10.96
N TRP A 38 13.50 10.40 10.29
CA TRP A 38 14.46 11.40 9.80
C TRP A 38 14.10 11.96 8.44
N LEU A 39 13.33 11.21 7.65
CA LEU A 39 12.86 11.62 6.33
C LEU A 39 11.35 11.82 6.38
N GLN A 40 10.88 12.89 5.73
CA GLN A 40 9.45 13.17 5.63
C GLN A 40 8.85 12.37 4.48
N ARG A 41 7.54 12.11 4.59
CA ARG A 41 6.79 11.45 3.54
C ARG A 41 6.53 12.40 2.38
N ASP A 42 6.42 11.80 1.19
CA ASP A 42 6.00 12.53 0.00
C ASP A 42 4.46 12.72 0.04
N ASP A 43 4.05 13.97 0.26
CA ASP A 43 2.64 14.37 0.23
C ASP A 43 2.30 15.08 -1.09
N SER A 44 2.77 14.53 -2.20
CA SER A 44 2.51 15.09 -3.53
C SER A 44 1.01 15.07 -3.86
N ASN A 45 0.60 15.96 -4.78
CA ASN A 45 -0.78 16.00 -5.27
C ASN A 45 -1.18 14.68 -5.91
N ALA A 46 -0.24 13.99 -6.57
CA ALA A 46 -0.50 12.68 -7.16
C ALA A 46 -0.81 11.63 -6.08
N SER A 47 -0.08 11.67 -4.96
CA SER A 47 -0.32 10.77 -3.84
C SER A 47 -1.69 11.03 -3.20
N GLU A 48 -2.02 12.30 -2.98
CA GLU A 48 -3.32 12.70 -2.44
C GLU A 48 -4.47 12.24 -3.34
N MET A 49 -4.34 12.47 -4.65
CA MET A 49 -5.35 12.04 -5.62
C MET A 49 -5.53 10.52 -5.61
N GLY A 50 -4.43 9.78 -5.52
CA GLY A 50 -4.48 8.31 -5.43
C GLY A 50 -5.28 7.84 -4.23
N HIS A 51 -5.06 8.44 -3.06
CA HIS A 51 -5.80 8.11 -1.85
C HIS A 51 -7.28 8.44 -1.97
N MET A 52 -7.63 9.55 -2.61
CA MET A 52 -9.01 9.93 -2.82
C MET A 52 -9.74 9.00 -3.78
N LEU A 53 -9.05 8.49 -4.80
CA LEU A 53 -9.63 7.62 -5.82
C LEU A 53 -9.74 6.16 -5.38
N GLU A 54 -8.98 5.75 -4.40
CA GLU A 54 -8.95 4.35 -3.94
C GLU A 54 -10.32 3.78 -3.61
N PRO A 55 -11.17 4.44 -2.78
CA PRO A 55 -12.51 3.91 -2.48
C PRO A 55 -13.39 3.78 -3.72
N VAL A 56 -13.26 4.71 -4.66
CA VAL A 56 -14.04 4.69 -5.91
C VAL A 56 -13.62 3.50 -6.78
N LEU A 57 -12.32 3.26 -6.88
CA LEU A 57 -11.78 2.13 -7.66
C LEU A 57 -12.21 0.79 -7.05
N LEU A 58 -12.20 0.68 -5.74
CA LEU A 58 -12.64 -0.53 -5.05
C LEU A 58 -14.14 -0.77 -5.27
N GLN A 59 -14.95 0.28 -5.22
CA GLN A 59 -16.38 0.18 -5.48
C GLN A 59 -16.66 -0.24 -6.93
N TYR A 60 -15.91 0.32 -7.87
CA TYR A 60 -16.03 -0.06 -9.28
C TYR A 60 -15.71 -1.54 -9.47
N TYR A 61 -14.64 -2.03 -8.87
CA TYR A 61 -14.27 -3.44 -8.92
C TYR A 61 -15.36 -4.33 -8.32
N ALA A 62 -15.90 -3.96 -7.16
CA ALA A 62 -16.94 -4.71 -6.50
C ALA A 62 -18.20 -4.80 -7.39
N ASN A 63 -18.57 -3.68 -8.02
CA ASN A 63 -19.74 -3.64 -8.91
C ASN A 63 -19.55 -4.50 -10.16
N LYS A 64 -18.35 -4.51 -10.73
CA LYS A 64 -18.05 -5.26 -11.96
C LYS A 64 -17.92 -6.76 -11.74
N THR A 65 -17.40 -7.16 -10.60
CA THR A 65 -17.15 -8.58 -10.30
C THR A 65 -18.24 -9.24 -9.46
N GLY A 66 -19.11 -8.45 -8.85
CA GLY A 66 -20.08 -8.94 -7.88
C GLY A 66 -19.46 -9.37 -6.54
N ARG A 67 -18.16 -9.13 -6.34
CA ARG A 67 -17.48 -9.49 -5.09
C ARG A 67 -17.73 -8.44 -4.02
N LYS A 68 -18.02 -8.92 -2.82
CA LYS A 68 -18.18 -8.04 -1.66
C LYS A 68 -16.81 -7.79 -1.04
N LEU A 69 -16.41 -6.54 -0.97
CA LEU A 69 -15.14 -6.15 -0.39
C LEU A 69 -15.32 -5.63 1.03
N THR A 70 -14.38 -5.99 1.90
CA THR A 70 -14.26 -5.44 3.25
C THR A 70 -12.92 -4.76 3.38
N LYS A 71 -12.84 -3.75 4.25
CA LYS A 71 -11.59 -3.06 4.55
C LYS A 71 -10.67 -4.01 5.31
N SER A 72 -9.39 -4.06 4.90
CA SER A 72 -8.43 -4.92 5.55
C SER A 72 -7.75 -4.20 6.71
N PRO A 73 -7.57 -4.88 7.86
CA PRO A 73 -6.58 -4.42 8.84
C PRO A 73 -5.17 -4.72 8.32
N THR A 74 -4.16 -4.20 9.01
CA THR A 74 -2.79 -4.61 8.74
C THR A 74 -2.63 -6.09 9.12
N LEU A 75 -2.15 -6.89 8.18
CA LEU A 75 -1.95 -8.32 8.37
C LEU A 75 -0.49 -8.56 8.71
N ILE A 76 -0.26 -9.19 9.86
CA ILE A 76 1.09 -9.52 10.32
C ILE A 76 1.48 -10.89 9.76
N GLY A 77 2.69 -10.99 9.21
CA GLY A 77 3.21 -12.25 8.67
C GLY A 77 3.72 -13.19 9.76
N SER A 78 4.45 -14.21 9.33
CA SER A 78 5.04 -15.21 10.26
C SER A 78 6.02 -14.57 11.23
N GLU A 79 6.67 -13.49 10.80
CA GLU A 79 7.56 -12.68 11.64
C GLU A 79 6.89 -11.34 11.94
N SER A 80 6.99 -10.86 13.18
CA SER A 80 6.31 -9.63 13.61
C SER A 80 6.76 -8.36 12.86
N TRP A 81 7.92 -8.39 12.22
CA TRP A 81 8.46 -7.27 11.46
C TRP A 81 8.03 -7.27 9.98
N ILE A 82 7.25 -8.26 9.56
CA ILE A 82 6.71 -8.38 8.20
C ILE A 82 5.21 -8.15 8.25
N ALA A 83 4.70 -7.18 7.49
CA ALA A 83 3.27 -6.89 7.47
C ALA A 83 2.83 -6.35 6.11
N ALA A 84 1.55 -6.44 5.83
CA ALA A 84 0.93 -5.90 4.63
C ALA A 84 -0.46 -5.38 4.96
N THR A 85 -0.88 -4.34 4.25
CA THR A 85 -2.24 -3.80 4.38
C THR A 85 -2.88 -3.76 3.00
N PRO A 86 -3.58 -4.83 2.58
CA PRO A 86 -4.34 -4.81 1.33
C PRO A 86 -5.39 -3.70 1.36
N ASP A 87 -5.72 -3.14 0.21
CA ASP A 87 -6.75 -2.10 0.13
C ASP A 87 -8.14 -2.65 0.42
N GLY A 88 -8.42 -3.89 0.01
CA GLY A 88 -9.67 -4.56 0.28
C GLY A 88 -9.51 -6.07 0.31
N LEU A 89 -10.44 -6.74 0.97
CA LEU A 89 -10.49 -8.20 1.03
C LEU A 89 -11.85 -8.70 0.54
N ALA A 90 -11.84 -9.62 -0.43
CA ALA A 90 -12.99 -10.39 -0.81
C ALA A 90 -12.94 -11.72 -0.03
N LEU A 91 -13.38 -11.70 1.23
CA LEU A 91 -13.20 -12.82 2.16
C LEU A 91 -13.83 -14.12 1.65
N LYS A 92 -15.00 -14.01 1.03
CA LYS A 92 -15.72 -15.17 0.51
C LYS A 92 -14.91 -15.91 -0.58
N ASP A 93 -14.15 -15.17 -1.37
CA ASP A 93 -13.36 -15.72 -2.48
C ASP A 93 -11.90 -15.95 -2.11
N GLY A 94 -11.48 -15.52 -0.92
CA GLY A 94 -10.08 -15.64 -0.50
C GLY A 94 -9.13 -14.78 -1.28
N ILE A 95 -9.57 -13.59 -1.73
CA ILE A 95 -8.79 -12.71 -2.60
C ILE A 95 -8.51 -11.38 -1.89
N ASN A 96 -7.28 -10.89 -2.00
CA ASN A 96 -6.97 -9.51 -1.65
C ASN A 96 -7.05 -8.65 -2.91
N VAL A 97 -7.43 -7.38 -2.75
CA VAL A 97 -7.59 -6.44 -3.86
C VAL A 97 -6.77 -5.20 -3.57
N GLN A 98 -6.01 -4.79 -4.55
CA GLN A 98 -5.19 -3.60 -4.49
C GLN A 98 -5.68 -2.63 -5.55
N ALA A 99 -5.99 -1.39 -5.14
CA ALA A 99 -6.41 -0.34 -6.06
C ALA A 99 -5.26 0.63 -6.31
N LYS A 100 -5.02 0.97 -7.57
CA LYS A 100 -3.95 1.88 -7.92
C LYS A 100 -4.36 2.78 -9.07
N ALA A 101 -4.25 4.10 -8.87
CA ALA A 101 -4.38 5.08 -9.93
C ALA A 101 -2.97 5.43 -10.41
N ILE A 102 -2.71 5.26 -11.70
CA ILE A 102 -1.39 5.54 -12.27
C ILE A 102 -1.50 6.68 -13.28
N GLY A 103 -0.45 7.48 -13.37
CA GLY A 103 -0.36 8.54 -14.35
C GLY A 103 -0.10 8.01 -15.76
N ARG A 104 -0.40 8.84 -16.74
CA ARG A 104 -0.25 8.49 -18.15
C ARG A 104 1.15 7.95 -18.50
N TYR A 105 2.18 8.52 -17.92
CA TYR A 105 3.56 8.16 -18.21
C TYR A 105 4.06 6.92 -17.48
N MET A 106 3.23 6.34 -16.63
CA MET A 106 3.56 5.14 -15.85
C MET A 106 2.72 3.93 -16.25
N ALA A 107 1.95 4.04 -17.31
CA ALA A 107 0.94 3.03 -17.70
C ALA A 107 1.49 1.92 -18.61
N ASP A 108 2.77 1.78 -18.80
CA ASP A 108 3.37 0.75 -19.69
C ASP A 108 3.66 -0.56 -18.96
#